data_12c16fb605d62eb7e03bfb7799c1d767
#
_entry.id   12c16fb605d62eb7e03bfb7799c1d767
#
_cell.length_a   1.000
_cell.length_b   1.000
_cell.length_c   1.000
_cell.angle_alpha   90.00
_cell.angle_beta   90.00
_cell.angle_gamma   90.00
#
_symmetry.space_group_name_H-M   'P 1'
#
loop_
_entity.id
_entity.type
_entity.pdbx_description
1 polymer ?
#
loop_
_entity_poly.entity_id
_entity_poly.type
_entity_poly.pdbx_seq_one_letter_code
_entity_poly.pdbx_strand_id
1 'polypeptide(L)'
;NLPFIVCINKIDRPEARPDEVVDEVLELLMDLGASDEQLDCPFLYASAKAGHAVIDLNDTPKDMAPLFDAILKYIPAPEGDPDADTQVLISTIDYNEYVGRIGVGKVENGKIAVNQELTLLNHHDLDKRKKVKISKLYEFDGLNKVEVKEATIGSIVAISGIADIHIGD
;
A
#
# COMPACT_ATOMS: atom_id res chain seq x y z
N ASN A 1 -11.31 -5.73 -9.19
CA ASN A 1 -11.96 -6.01 -7.90
C ASN A 1 -10.87 -6.23 -6.85
N LEU A 2 -10.67 -5.27 -5.95
CA LEU A 2 -9.75 -5.43 -4.80
C LEU A 2 -10.58 -5.88 -3.59
N PRO A 3 -10.08 -6.84 -2.79
CA PRO A 3 -10.65 -7.13 -1.49
C PRO A 3 -10.41 -5.96 -0.54
N PHE A 4 -11.36 -5.69 0.34
CA PHE A 4 -11.21 -4.65 1.35
C PHE A 4 -11.92 -5.03 2.66
N ILE A 5 -11.57 -4.34 3.71
CA ILE A 5 -12.22 -4.39 5.01
C ILE A 5 -12.68 -2.98 5.37
N VAL A 6 -13.74 -2.86 6.13
CA VAL A 6 -14.24 -1.57 6.62
C VAL A 6 -13.92 -1.43 8.09
N CYS A 7 -13.24 -0.36 8.48
CA CYS A 7 -12.93 -0.06 9.87
C CYS A 7 -13.58 1.27 10.28
N ILE A 8 -14.66 1.21 11.05
CA ILE A 8 -15.36 2.37 11.60
C ILE A 8 -14.59 2.86 12.82
N ASN A 9 -13.87 3.95 12.65
CA ASN A 9 -13.02 4.52 13.68
C ASN A 9 -13.74 5.60 14.51
N LYS A 10 -13.13 5.94 15.64
CA LYS A 10 -13.62 6.96 16.59
C LYS A 10 -14.91 6.60 17.33
N ILE A 11 -15.14 5.31 17.59
CA ILE A 11 -16.30 4.84 18.36
C ILE A 11 -16.31 5.33 19.82
N ASP A 12 -15.19 5.86 20.30
CA ASP A 12 -15.03 6.50 21.61
C ASP A 12 -15.66 7.90 21.71
N ARG A 13 -16.14 8.47 20.60
CA ARG A 13 -16.73 9.79 20.59
C ARG A 13 -18.19 9.77 21.07
N PRO A 14 -18.63 10.79 21.85
CA PRO A 14 -20.03 10.86 22.30
C PRO A 14 -21.06 10.93 21.17
N GLU A 15 -20.65 11.50 20.04
CA GLU A 15 -21.46 11.64 18.82
C GLU A 15 -21.29 10.45 17.84
N ALA A 16 -20.62 9.39 18.24
CA ALA A 16 -20.42 8.22 17.39
C ALA A 16 -21.76 7.54 17.07
N ARG A 17 -21.94 7.19 15.80
CA ARG A 17 -23.14 6.51 15.29
C ARG A 17 -22.75 5.34 14.38
N PRO A 18 -22.05 4.33 14.92
CA PRO A 18 -21.43 3.26 14.13
C PRO A 18 -22.43 2.49 13.28
N ASP A 19 -23.62 2.19 13.78
CA ASP A 19 -24.65 1.44 13.04
C ASP A 19 -25.13 2.20 11.79
N GLU A 20 -25.40 3.50 11.93
CA GLU A 20 -25.79 4.34 10.79
C GLU A 20 -24.66 4.45 9.75
N VAL A 21 -23.40 4.48 10.21
CA VAL A 21 -22.24 4.53 9.31
C VAL A 21 -22.07 3.22 8.54
N VAL A 22 -22.42 2.06 9.11
CA VAL A 22 -22.46 0.80 8.37
C VAL A 22 -23.42 0.90 7.19
N ASP A 23 -24.64 1.38 7.44
CA ASP A 23 -25.67 1.55 6.40
C ASP A 23 -25.21 2.53 5.31
N GLU A 24 -24.65 3.69 5.69
CA GLU A 24 -24.10 4.68 4.76
C GLU A 24 -22.97 4.10 3.89
N VAL A 25 -22.08 3.26 4.44
CA VAL A 25 -21.03 2.60 3.70
C VAL A 25 -21.59 1.57 2.72
N LEU A 26 -22.56 0.77 3.13
CA LEU A 26 -23.20 -0.21 2.26
C LEU A 26 -23.96 0.46 1.10
N GLU A 27 -24.68 1.56 1.36
CA GLU A 27 -25.31 2.35 0.30
C GLU A 27 -24.26 2.88 -0.70
N LEU A 28 -23.17 3.46 -0.21
CA LEU A 28 -22.07 3.93 -1.06
C LEU A 28 -21.48 2.81 -1.91
N LEU A 29 -21.25 1.62 -1.34
CA LEU A 29 -20.72 0.48 -2.08
C LEU A 29 -21.68 0.02 -3.18
N MET A 30 -22.98 -0.01 -2.91
CA MET A 30 -24.01 -0.34 -3.90
C MET A 30 -24.05 0.71 -5.03
N ASP A 31 -23.96 1.99 -4.71
CA ASP A 31 -23.93 3.07 -5.70
C ASP A 31 -22.69 3.00 -6.60
N LEU A 32 -21.57 2.52 -6.05
CA LEU A 32 -20.33 2.28 -6.80
C LEU A 32 -20.33 0.98 -7.59
N GLY A 33 -21.40 0.18 -7.52
CA GLY A 33 -21.54 -1.10 -8.24
C GLY A 33 -20.68 -2.22 -7.66
N ALA A 34 -20.54 -2.26 -6.34
CA ALA A 34 -19.84 -3.34 -5.64
C ALA A 34 -20.51 -4.71 -5.92
N SER A 35 -19.70 -5.77 -6.02
CA SER A 35 -20.21 -7.14 -6.12
C SER A 35 -20.74 -7.64 -4.79
N ASP A 36 -21.55 -8.70 -4.81
CA ASP A 36 -22.08 -9.34 -3.60
C ASP A 36 -20.94 -9.73 -2.62
N GLU A 37 -19.81 -10.22 -3.15
CA GLU A 37 -18.62 -10.53 -2.36
C GLU A 37 -18.00 -9.29 -1.69
N GLN A 38 -18.09 -8.14 -2.34
CA GLN A 38 -17.60 -6.88 -1.79
C GLN A 38 -18.58 -6.28 -0.76
N LEU A 39 -19.87 -6.51 -0.93
CA LEU A 39 -20.89 -6.12 0.06
C LEU A 39 -20.83 -6.99 1.33
N ASP A 40 -20.34 -8.24 1.23
CA ASP A 40 -20.10 -9.13 2.37
C ASP A 40 -18.71 -8.90 3.02
N CYS A 41 -18.15 -7.70 2.85
CA CYS A 41 -16.87 -7.35 3.45
C CYS A 41 -16.97 -7.27 4.98
N PRO A 42 -15.87 -7.60 5.70
CA PRO A 42 -15.86 -7.51 7.15
C PRO A 42 -15.88 -6.06 7.63
N PHE A 43 -16.75 -5.78 8.61
CA PHE A 43 -16.78 -4.52 9.35
C PHE A 43 -16.09 -4.70 10.69
N LEU A 44 -15.31 -3.69 11.10
CA LEU A 44 -14.70 -3.60 12.41
C LEU A 44 -14.94 -2.20 12.99
N TYR A 45 -14.89 -2.13 14.29
CA TYR A 45 -15.10 -0.91 15.04
C TYR A 45 -13.85 -0.59 15.85
N ALA A 46 -13.35 0.64 15.80
CA ALA A 46 -12.09 0.98 16.41
C ALA A 46 -12.08 2.36 17.10
N SER A 47 -11.23 2.49 18.10
CA SER A 47 -10.72 3.75 18.57
C SER A 47 -9.19 3.75 18.47
N ALA A 48 -8.66 4.29 17.39
CA ALA A 48 -7.22 4.40 17.22
C ALA A 48 -6.56 5.24 18.32
N LYS A 49 -7.28 6.23 18.87
CA LYS A 49 -6.82 7.04 19.99
C LYS A 49 -6.66 6.23 21.27
N ALA A 50 -7.62 5.34 21.54
CA ALA A 50 -7.59 4.46 22.72
C ALA A 50 -6.78 3.17 22.48
N GLY A 51 -6.38 2.89 21.23
CA GLY A 51 -5.54 1.76 20.86
C GLY A 51 -6.26 0.41 20.87
N HIS A 52 -7.54 0.37 20.49
CA HIS A 52 -8.29 -0.87 20.42
C HIS A 52 -9.22 -0.97 19.19
N ALA A 53 -9.53 -2.20 18.81
CA ALA A 53 -10.55 -2.54 17.83
C ALA A 53 -11.38 -3.73 18.32
N VAL A 54 -12.61 -3.84 17.81
CA VAL A 54 -13.53 -4.95 18.10
C VAL A 54 -14.27 -5.36 16.82
N ILE A 55 -14.74 -6.60 16.76
CA ILE A 55 -15.57 -7.11 15.66
C ILE A 55 -17.04 -6.79 15.95
N ASP A 56 -17.48 -6.91 17.19
CA ASP A 56 -18.82 -6.56 17.65
C ASP A 56 -18.72 -5.43 18.68
N LEU A 57 -19.62 -4.44 18.60
CA LEU A 57 -19.66 -3.31 19.53
C LEU A 57 -19.91 -3.72 20.99
N ASN A 58 -20.49 -4.92 21.21
CA ASN A 58 -20.69 -5.48 22.54
C ASN A 58 -19.45 -6.19 23.11
N ASP A 59 -18.41 -6.37 22.31
CA ASP A 59 -17.17 -6.97 22.77
C ASP A 59 -16.42 -6.06 23.74
N THR A 60 -15.66 -6.67 24.65
CA THR A 60 -14.79 -5.91 25.54
C THR A 60 -13.53 -5.48 24.81
N PRO A 61 -13.32 -4.17 24.56
CA PRO A 61 -12.13 -3.69 23.87
C PRO A 61 -10.85 -4.01 24.66
N LYS A 62 -9.79 -4.48 23.98
CA LYS A 62 -8.49 -4.82 24.58
C LYS A 62 -7.34 -4.09 23.86
N ASP A 63 -7.17 -4.38 22.60
CA ASP A 63 -6.06 -3.92 21.77
C ASP A 63 -6.47 -3.86 20.28
N MET A 64 -5.51 -3.64 19.40
CA MET A 64 -5.72 -3.57 17.93
C MET A 64 -5.66 -4.94 17.23
N ALA A 65 -5.45 -6.06 17.95
CA ALA A 65 -5.32 -7.38 17.36
C ALA A 65 -6.50 -7.74 16.42
N PRO A 66 -7.79 -7.46 16.75
CA PRO A 66 -8.88 -7.78 15.85
C PRO A 66 -8.76 -7.13 14.45
N LEU A 67 -8.21 -5.89 14.36
CA LEU A 67 -7.96 -5.25 13.08
C LEU A 67 -6.80 -5.91 12.33
N PHE A 68 -5.71 -6.23 13.02
CA PHE A 68 -4.55 -6.87 12.38
C PHE A 68 -4.89 -8.28 11.92
N ASP A 69 -5.64 -9.05 12.71
CA ASP A 69 -6.11 -10.38 12.35
C ASP A 69 -7.05 -10.34 11.12
N ALA A 70 -7.92 -9.34 11.05
CA ALA A 70 -8.75 -9.13 9.87
C ALA A 70 -7.92 -8.82 8.62
N ILE A 71 -6.90 -7.94 8.73
CA ILE A 71 -5.99 -7.66 7.61
C ILE A 71 -5.31 -8.95 7.14
N LEU A 72 -4.73 -9.73 8.04
CA LEU A 72 -4.05 -10.98 7.70
C LEU A 72 -4.98 -12.03 7.09
N LYS A 73 -6.26 -12.03 7.50
CA LYS A 73 -7.25 -13.00 7.03
C LYS A 73 -7.85 -12.64 5.67
N TYR A 74 -8.16 -11.36 5.44
CA TYR A 74 -8.97 -10.93 4.30
C TYR A 74 -8.17 -10.25 3.19
N ILE A 75 -7.00 -9.69 3.50
CA ILE A 75 -6.15 -9.04 2.51
C ILE A 75 -5.03 -10.00 2.08
N PRO A 76 -4.98 -10.40 0.81
CA PRO A 76 -3.95 -11.33 0.34
C PRO A 76 -2.56 -10.70 0.44
N ALA A 77 -1.56 -11.54 0.69
CA ALA A 77 -0.17 -11.14 0.59
C ALA A 77 0.17 -10.69 -0.84
N PRO A 78 1.20 -9.84 -1.02
CA PRO A 78 1.67 -9.48 -2.36
C PRO A 78 1.99 -10.73 -3.19
N GLU A 79 1.47 -10.77 -4.41
CA GLU A 79 1.77 -11.83 -5.39
C GLU A 79 2.97 -11.43 -6.22
N GLY A 80 3.76 -12.42 -6.69
CA GLY A 80 4.90 -12.24 -7.56
C GLY A 80 5.92 -13.37 -7.41
N ASP A 81 6.92 -13.42 -8.29
CA ASP A 81 8.00 -14.40 -8.25
C ASP A 81 9.27 -13.75 -7.69
N PRO A 82 9.77 -14.17 -6.50
CA PRO A 82 10.96 -13.58 -5.88
C PRO A 82 12.26 -13.90 -6.65
N ASP A 83 12.26 -14.92 -7.50
CA ASP A 83 13.40 -15.36 -8.27
C ASP A 83 13.38 -14.86 -9.74
N ALA A 84 12.31 -14.16 -10.12
CA ALA A 84 12.20 -13.53 -11.43
C ALA A 84 13.08 -12.28 -11.56
N ASP A 85 13.19 -11.77 -12.79
CA ASP A 85 13.83 -10.49 -13.05
C ASP A 85 13.12 -9.35 -12.29
N THR A 86 13.90 -8.39 -11.82
CA THR A 86 13.40 -7.23 -11.07
C THR A 86 12.37 -6.46 -11.90
N GLN A 87 11.18 -6.28 -11.31
CA GLN A 87 10.12 -5.45 -11.88
C GLN A 87 9.58 -4.49 -10.81
N VAL A 88 9.69 -3.20 -11.09
CA VAL A 88 9.15 -2.13 -10.24
C VAL A 88 8.32 -1.20 -11.11
N LEU A 89 7.08 -0.95 -10.71
CA LEU A 89 6.21 0.01 -11.37
C LEU A 89 6.24 1.34 -10.60
N ILE A 90 6.67 2.40 -11.27
CA ILE A 90 6.72 3.75 -10.69
C ILE A 90 5.32 4.38 -10.73
N SER A 91 4.75 4.61 -9.57
CA SER A 91 3.42 5.19 -9.38
C SER A 91 3.43 6.66 -8.97
N THR A 92 4.53 7.13 -8.37
CA THR A 92 4.64 8.50 -7.87
C THR A 92 6.06 9.02 -8.04
N ILE A 93 6.20 10.32 -8.25
CA ILE A 93 7.50 11.00 -8.30
C ILE A 93 7.59 11.97 -7.12
N ASP A 94 8.69 11.88 -6.39
CA ASP A 94 9.10 12.82 -5.37
C ASP A 94 10.37 13.57 -5.82
N TYR A 95 10.74 14.62 -5.13
CA TYR A 95 11.93 15.41 -5.42
C TYR A 95 12.68 15.78 -4.15
N ASN A 96 13.98 15.65 -4.22
CA ASN A 96 14.88 16.09 -3.15
C ASN A 96 16.01 16.90 -3.76
N GLU A 97 16.36 18.04 -3.14
CA GLU A 97 17.37 18.98 -3.67
C GLU A 97 18.78 18.35 -3.82
N TYR A 98 19.10 17.32 -3.03
CA TYR A 98 20.42 16.67 -3.03
C TYR A 98 20.52 15.48 -3.98
N VAL A 99 19.44 14.74 -4.17
CA VAL A 99 19.43 13.51 -4.98
C VAL A 99 18.60 13.63 -6.25
N GLY A 100 17.92 14.75 -6.45
CA GLY A 100 17.08 15.02 -7.61
C GLY A 100 15.75 14.27 -7.55
N ARG A 101 15.31 13.77 -8.71
CA ARG A 101 14.08 12.99 -8.84
C ARG A 101 14.19 11.64 -8.13
N ILE A 102 13.12 11.28 -7.45
CA ILE A 102 12.96 10.02 -6.74
C ILE A 102 11.69 9.36 -7.26
N GLY A 103 11.83 8.20 -7.90
CA GLY A 103 10.68 7.38 -8.29
C GLY A 103 10.20 6.56 -7.10
N VAL A 104 8.91 6.62 -6.81
CA VAL A 104 8.28 5.77 -5.79
C VAL A 104 7.41 4.74 -6.49
N GLY A 105 7.60 3.47 -6.14
CA GLY A 105 6.90 2.36 -6.77
C GLY A 105 6.89 1.11 -5.92
N LYS A 106 6.12 0.12 -6.37
CA LYS A 106 6.03 -1.19 -5.74
C LYS A 106 6.90 -2.19 -6.49
N VAL A 107 7.61 -3.03 -5.75
CA VAL A 107 8.33 -4.18 -6.31
C VAL A 107 7.30 -5.27 -6.62
N GLU A 108 7.07 -5.54 -7.91
CA GLU A 108 6.09 -6.52 -8.38
C GLU A 108 6.73 -7.92 -8.53
N ASN A 109 7.98 -8.00 -8.97
CA ASN A 109 8.72 -9.25 -9.10
C ASN A 109 10.20 -9.06 -8.75
N GLY A 110 10.85 -10.16 -8.38
CA GLY A 110 12.27 -10.21 -8.08
C GLY A 110 12.68 -9.39 -6.87
N LYS A 111 13.88 -8.86 -6.92
CA LYS A 111 14.50 -8.02 -5.89
C LYS A 111 15.13 -6.80 -6.53
N ILE A 112 15.12 -5.68 -5.83
CA ILE A 112 15.85 -4.48 -6.22
C ILE A 112 16.93 -4.17 -5.20
N ALA A 113 18.13 -3.79 -5.66
CA ALA A 113 19.25 -3.48 -4.79
C ALA A 113 20.00 -2.21 -5.23
N VAL A 114 20.68 -1.61 -4.27
CA VAL A 114 21.60 -0.49 -4.53
C VAL A 114 22.73 -0.94 -5.45
N ASN A 115 23.13 -0.10 -6.38
CA ASN A 115 24.11 -0.36 -7.44
C ASN A 115 23.69 -1.38 -8.51
N GLN A 116 22.48 -1.93 -8.45
CA GLN A 116 21.95 -2.79 -9.50
C GLN A 116 21.75 -1.99 -10.80
N GLU A 117 22.10 -2.62 -11.93
CA GLU A 117 21.78 -2.10 -13.26
C GLU A 117 20.47 -2.71 -13.73
N LEU A 118 19.54 -1.85 -14.11
CA LEU A 118 18.21 -2.22 -14.59
C LEU A 118 17.94 -1.58 -15.96
N THR A 119 16.93 -2.08 -16.64
CA THR A 119 16.41 -1.46 -17.86
C THR A 119 15.17 -0.66 -17.53
N LEU A 120 15.23 0.64 -17.70
CA LEU A 120 14.08 1.53 -17.63
C LEU A 120 13.26 1.37 -18.92
N LEU A 121 11.98 1.10 -18.77
CA LEU A 121 10.98 1.03 -19.84
C LEU A 121 9.94 2.10 -19.57
N ASN A 122 9.45 2.74 -20.63
CA ASN A 122 8.36 3.70 -20.53
C ASN A 122 7.08 3.10 -21.11
N HIS A 123 5.98 3.21 -20.39
CA HIS A 123 4.69 2.67 -20.81
C HIS A 123 4.19 3.26 -22.15
N HIS A 124 4.50 4.52 -22.41
CA HIS A 124 4.08 5.21 -23.64
C HIS A 124 5.01 4.99 -24.84
N ASP A 125 6.23 4.46 -24.59
CA ASP A 125 7.25 4.23 -25.63
C ASP A 125 8.09 2.99 -25.26
N LEU A 126 7.55 1.81 -25.57
CA LEU A 126 8.16 0.52 -25.21
C LEU A 126 9.47 0.24 -25.98
N ASP A 127 9.73 0.95 -27.08
CA ASP A 127 10.97 0.83 -27.84
C ASP A 127 12.11 1.63 -27.18
N LYS A 128 11.77 2.59 -26.34
CA LYS A 128 12.73 3.41 -25.59
C LYS A 128 13.23 2.71 -24.34
N ARG A 129 14.31 1.96 -24.52
CA ARG A 129 14.98 1.23 -23.43
C ARG A 129 16.24 1.97 -22.99
N LYS A 130 16.36 2.23 -21.69
CA LYS A 130 17.52 2.89 -21.12
C LYS A 130 18.10 2.05 -19.97
N LYS A 131 19.40 1.79 -20.00
CA LYS A 131 20.09 1.21 -18.84
C LYS A 131 20.26 2.27 -17.77
N VAL A 132 19.87 1.94 -16.55
CA VAL A 132 19.95 2.81 -15.39
C VAL A 132 20.60 2.06 -14.23
N LYS A 133 21.22 2.81 -13.32
CA LYS A 133 21.83 2.26 -12.13
C LYS A 133 21.16 2.88 -10.90
N ILE A 134 20.79 2.04 -9.96
CA ILE A 134 20.16 2.47 -8.69
C ILE A 134 21.24 3.07 -7.79
N SER A 135 21.18 4.36 -7.52
CA SER A 135 22.14 5.04 -6.66
C SER A 135 21.81 4.88 -5.19
N LYS A 136 20.55 5.08 -4.82
CA LYS A 136 20.03 4.87 -3.47
C LYS A 136 18.64 4.27 -3.52
N LEU A 137 18.36 3.46 -2.53
CA LEU A 137 17.10 2.76 -2.33
C LEU A 137 16.59 3.03 -0.92
N TYR A 138 15.31 3.34 -0.80
CA TYR A 138 14.68 3.59 0.48
C TYR A 138 13.38 2.77 0.58
N GLU A 139 13.06 2.33 1.79
CA GLU A 139 11.73 1.88 2.20
C GLU A 139 11.08 2.90 3.12
N PHE A 140 9.78 2.74 3.40
CA PHE A 140 9.04 3.64 4.25
C PHE A 140 8.81 2.99 5.62
N ASP A 141 9.27 3.67 6.69
CA ASP A 141 8.94 3.34 8.07
C ASP A 141 8.05 4.47 8.62
N GLY A 142 6.75 4.21 8.62
CA GLY A 142 5.75 5.24 8.84
C GLY A 142 5.86 6.36 7.80
N LEU A 143 6.17 7.56 8.23
CA LEU A 143 6.37 8.74 7.35
C LEU A 143 7.83 8.96 6.94
N ASN A 144 8.76 8.18 7.48
CA ASN A 144 10.18 8.36 7.21
C ASN A 144 10.66 7.45 6.08
N LYS A 145 11.60 7.95 5.27
CA LYS A 145 12.34 7.15 4.31
C LYS A 145 13.61 6.60 4.99
N VAL A 146 13.74 5.29 5.01
CA VAL A 146 14.88 4.58 5.58
C VAL A 146 15.70 4.00 4.45
N GLU A 147 17.01 4.31 4.40
CA GLU A 147 17.90 3.77 3.37
C GLU A 147 18.12 2.27 3.60
N VAL A 148 17.89 1.48 2.55
CA VAL A 148 18.05 0.02 2.56
C VAL A 148 18.99 -0.42 1.46
N LYS A 149 19.60 -1.60 1.60
CA LYS A 149 20.51 -2.16 0.59
C LYS A 149 19.77 -2.90 -0.50
N GLU A 150 18.68 -3.56 -0.15
CA GLU A 150 17.81 -4.32 -1.07
C GLU A 150 16.37 -4.29 -0.56
N ALA A 151 15.42 -4.51 -1.48
CA ALA A 151 14.00 -4.67 -1.20
C ALA A 151 13.43 -5.78 -2.10
N THR A 152 12.34 -6.40 -1.66
CA THR A 152 11.73 -7.56 -2.33
C THR A 152 10.26 -7.30 -2.66
N ILE A 153 9.61 -8.29 -3.25
CA ILE A 153 8.20 -8.27 -3.65
C ILE A 153 7.31 -7.65 -2.57
N GLY A 154 6.40 -6.78 -3.00
CA GLY A 154 5.45 -6.10 -2.15
C GLY A 154 5.99 -4.85 -1.46
N SER A 155 7.32 -4.68 -1.37
CA SER A 155 7.91 -3.47 -0.81
C SER A 155 7.55 -2.24 -1.65
N ILE A 156 7.14 -1.17 -0.98
CA ILE A 156 7.03 0.16 -1.57
C ILE A 156 8.39 0.83 -1.41
N VAL A 157 9.03 1.12 -2.53
CA VAL A 157 10.40 1.65 -2.55
C VAL A 157 10.47 3.04 -3.15
N ALA A 158 11.41 3.83 -2.66
CA ALA A 158 11.80 5.10 -3.27
C ALA A 158 13.21 4.96 -3.86
N ILE A 159 13.35 5.24 -5.16
CA ILE A 159 14.53 4.96 -5.97
C ILE A 159 15.12 6.28 -6.46
N SER A 160 16.41 6.48 -6.26
CA SER A 160 17.15 7.64 -6.80
C SER A 160 18.27 7.22 -7.74
N GLY A 161 18.76 8.17 -8.53
CA GLY A 161 19.83 7.97 -9.51
C GLY A 161 19.33 7.95 -10.96
N ILE A 162 18.05 8.12 -11.18
CA ILE A 162 17.43 8.14 -12.52
C ILE A 162 16.82 9.52 -12.74
N ALA A 163 17.56 10.40 -13.46
CA ALA A 163 17.20 11.81 -13.61
C ALA A 163 15.86 12.04 -14.32
N ASP A 164 15.54 11.18 -15.29
CA ASP A 164 14.36 11.26 -16.17
C ASP A 164 13.36 10.12 -15.89
N ILE A 165 13.22 9.72 -14.63
CA ILE A 165 12.19 8.77 -14.20
C ILE A 165 10.82 9.45 -14.23
N HIS A 166 9.80 8.72 -14.70
CA HIS A 166 8.41 9.19 -14.80
C HIS A 166 7.45 8.17 -14.19
N ILE A 167 6.23 8.63 -13.95
CA ILE A 167 5.13 7.73 -13.56
C ILE A 167 4.83 6.81 -14.74
N GLY A 168 4.68 5.51 -14.45
CA GLY A 168 4.45 4.47 -15.46
C GLY A 168 5.72 3.85 -16.05
N ASP A 169 6.90 4.28 -15.60
CA ASP A 169 8.18 3.62 -15.92
C ASP A 169 8.34 2.31 -15.13
#